data_0e6f336a1d04a10d978754fcdf4cbbba
#
_entry.id   0e6f336a1d04a10d978754fcdf4cbbba
#
_cell.length_a   1.000
_cell.length_b   1.000
_cell.length_c   1.000
_cell.angle_alpha   90.00
_cell.angle_beta   90.00
_cell.angle_gamma   90.00
#
_symmetry.space_group_name_H-M   'P 1'
#
loop_
_entity.id
_entity.type
_entity.pdbx_description
1 polymer ?
#
loop_
_entity_poly.entity_id
_entity_poly.type
_entity_poly.pdbx_seq_one_letter_code
_entity_poly.pdbx_strand_id
1 'polypeptide(L)'
;MKIVVLGEGGRLGAALMREFRPKYDVTGFDHAQLDLSNLEDLREKVGAATFDVLINAAAFTNVDACETERDRAFLINAEAPGVLAEICNEKDAKLIHFSTDYVFDGEKRAPYIEEDQANPISAYGESKLAGEKNVLAAEDGHLVVRVSWVFGPDRPSFIDAMIKRAQQDEKIDAISDKFSTPTYTHDIARMLPQFFDRGVEGGILHFANAGKCSWQEYAQWALDCCRDAGIPLKARTVGALKLSEMTNWVARRPVYSVLSPVKYAELSGTAPRAWREAVADYITRFYSKK
;
A
#
# COMPACT_ATOMS: atom_id res chain seq x y z
N MET A 1 -10.98 -21.78 5.17
CA MET A 1 -9.70 -21.15 4.74
C MET A 1 -9.13 -20.40 5.92
N LYS A 2 -7.89 -20.70 6.27
CA LYS A 2 -7.14 -20.04 7.35
C LYS A 2 -6.18 -19.03 6.75
N ILE A 3 -6.19 -17.80 7.26
CA ILE A 3 -5.39 -16.70 6.76
C ILE A 3 -4.51 -16.16 7.88
N VAL A 4 -3.23 -15.95 7.62
CA VAL A 4 -2.32 -15.19 8.50
C VAL A 4 -2.07 -13.83 7.87
N VAL A 5 -2.17 -12.75 8.67
CA VAL A 5 -1.90 -11.38 8.26
C VAL A 5 -0.75 -10.82 9.09
N LEU A 6 0.37 -10.50 8.45
CA LEU A 6 1.48 -9.80 9.09
C LEU A 6 1.29 -8.29 8.99
N GLY A 7 1.56 -7.56 10.08
CA GLY A 7 1.36 -6.13 10.17
C GLY A 7 -0.09 -5.72 10.46
N GLU A 8 -0.83 -6.53 11.27
CA GLU A 8 -2.23 -6.26 11.61
C GLU A 8 -2.45 -4.89 12.28
N GLY A 9 -1.45 -4.36 12.98
CA GLY A 9 -1.50 -3.02 13.57
C GLY A 9 -1.26 -1.87 12.57
N GLY A 10 -0.93 -2.18 11.30
CA GLY A 10 -0.71 -1.21 10.23
C GLY A 10 -2.02 -0.78 9.55
N ARG A 11 -1.95 0.27 8.68
CA ARG A 11 -3.13 0.78 7.96
C ARG A 11 -3.81 -0.29 7.11
N LEU A 12 -3.05 -1.01 6.32
CA LEU A 12 -3.60 -2.05 5.45
C LEU A 12 -3.94 -3.32 6.24
N GLY A 13 -3.03 -3.80 7.11
CA GLY A 13 -3.25 -5.00 7.90
C GLY A 13 -4.52 -4.92 8.75
N ALA A 14 -4.76 -3.80 9.44
CA ALA A 14 -5.98 -3.61 10.23
C ALA A 14 -7.26 -3.63 9.37
N ALA A 15 -7.21 -3.05 8.16
CA ALA A 15 -8.32 -3.13 7.22
C ALA A 15 -8.59 -4.58 6.77
N LEU A 16 -7.53 -5.34 6.46
CA LEU A 16 -7.65 -6.77 6.10
C LEU A 16 -8.25 -7.59 7.25
N MET A 17 -7.76 -7.38 8.48
CA MET A 17 -8.32 -8.04 9.65
C MET A 17 -9.81 -7.76 9.81
N ARG A 18 -10.23 -6.50 9.68
CA ARG A 18 -11.64 -6.10 9.80
C ARG A 18 -12.53 -6.74 8.73
N GLU A 19 -12.06 -6.77 7.48
CA GLU A 19 -12.85 -7.27 6.34
C GLU A 19 -12.87 -8.81 6.27
N PHE A 20 -11.83 -9.49 6.78
CA PHE A 20 -11.68 -10.94 6.62
C PHE A 20 -12.14 -11.74 7.83
N ARG A 21 -11.99 -11.27 9.08
CA ARG A 21 -12.45 -11.97 10.28
C ARG A 21 -13.92 -12.43 10.24
N PRO A 22 -14.87 -11.70 9.63
CA PRO A 22 -16.25 -12.18 9.51
C PRO A 22 -16.44 -13.36 8.54
N LYS A 23 -15.47 -13.65 7.68
CA LYS A 23 -15.59 -14.59 6.54
C LYS A 23 -14.60 -15.76 6.60
N TYR A 24 -13.48 -15.58 7.29
CA TYR A 24 -12.35 -16.51 7.31
C TYR A 24 -11.84 -16.69 8.74
N ASP A 25 -11.11 -17.78 8.98
CA ASP A 25 -10.32 -17.97 10.21
C ASP A 25 -9.02 -17.17 10.07
N VAL A 26 -8.94 -15.99 10.71
CA VAL A 26 -7.84 -15.03 10.51
C VAL A 26 -7.05 -14.82 11.79
N THR A 27 -5.76 -15.10 11.71
CA THR A 27 -4.76 -14.75 12.74
C THR A 27 -3.92 -13.60 12.27
N GLY A 28 -3.73 -12.57 13.09
CA GLY A 28 -2.86 -11.43 12.80
C GLY A 28 -1.63 -11.45 13.70
N PHE A 29 -0.53 -10.87 13.18
CA PHE A 29 0.66 -10.54 13.97
C PHE A 29 0.98 -9.05 13.78
N ASP A 30 1.09 -8.33 14.87
CA ASP A 30 1.62 -6.98 14.89
C ASP A 30 3.15 -6.96 15.09
N HIS A 31 3.75 -5.77 15.06
CA HIS A 31 5.21 -5.63 15.23
C HIS A 31 5.72 -6.08 16.61
N ALA A 32 4.89 -5.99 17.66
CA ALA A 32 5.30 -6.41 19.01
C ALA A 32 5.31 -7.95 19.14
N GLN A 33 4.45 -8.61 18.39
CA GLN A 33 4.34 -10.08 18.37
C GLN A 33 5.35 -10.72 17.41
N LEU A 34 5.69 -10.03 16.31
CA LEU A 34 6.59 -10.53 15.26
C LEU A 34 7.35 -9.37 14.61
N ASP A 35 8.64 -9.25 14.91
CA ASP A 35 9.54 -8.30 14.26
C ASP A 35 10.17 -8.95 13.03
N LEU A 36 9.87 -8.43 11.84
CA LEU A 36 10.43 -8.93 10.57
C LEU A 36 11.96 -8.80 10.46
N SER A 37 12.60 -8.03 11.33
CA SER A 37 14.06 -7.95 11.40
C SER A 37 14.70 -9.15 12.12
N ASN A 38 13.91 -9.96 12.81
CA ASN A 38 14.35 -11.20 13.44
C ASN A 38 13.90 -12.40 12.62
N LEU A 39 14.75 -12.83 11.67
CA LEU A 39 14.41 -13.93 10.73
C LEU A 39 14.26 -15.29 11.42
N GLU A 40 14.93 -15.51 12.56
CA GLU A 40 14.80 -16.76 13.33
C GLU A 40 13.42 -16.84 13.99
N ASP A 41 13.00 -15.80 14.70
CA ASP A 41 11.68 -15.68 15.30
C ASP A 41 10.55 -15.74 14.25
N LEU A 42 10.81 -15.16 13.06
CA LEU A 42 9.92 -15.25 11.92
C LEU A 42 9.70 -16.70 11.46
N ARG A 43 10.79 -17.48 11.30
CA ARG A 43 10.72 -18.90 10.93
C ARG A 43 10.00 -19.72 11.99
N GLU A 44 10.30 -19.49 13.26
CA GLU A 44 9.68 -20.22 14.36
C GLU A 44 8.17 -19.94 14.41
N LYS A 45 7.76 -18.69 14.54
CA LYS A 45 6.35 -18.32 14.77
C LYS A 45 5.45 -18.57 13.54
N VAL A 46 5.90 -18.15 12.37
CA VAL A 46 5.14 -18.36 11.12
C VAL A 46 5.20 -19.84 10.72
N GLY A 47 6.35 -20.50 10.93
CA GLY A 47 6.50 -21.93 10.72
C GLY A 47 5.59 -22.78 11.60
N ALA A 48 5.35 -22.39 12.86
CA ALA A 48 4.42 -23.08 13.77
C ALA A 48 2.94 -22.85 13.44
N ALA A 49 2.59 -21.73 12.75
CA ALA A 49 1.20 -21.41 12.40
C ALA A 49 0.66 -22.32 11.29
N THR A 50 -0.64 -22.61 11.31
CA THR A 50 -1.35 -23.35 10.25
C THR A 50 -2.19 -22.36 9.44
N PHE A 51 -1.94 -22.26 8.14
CA PHE A 51 -2.66 -21.36 7.24
C PHE A 51 -2.66 -21.87 5.79
N ASP A 52 -3.63 -21.43 5.03
CA ASP A 52 -3.75 -21.65 3.58
C ASP A 52 -3.17 -20.44 2.80
N VAL A 53 -3.29 -19.24 3.39
CA VAL A 53 -2.81 -17.97 2.80
C VAL A 53 -2.08 -17.17 3.86
N LEU A 54 -0.89 -16.68 3.52
CA LEU A 54 -0.13 -15.69 4.28
C LEU A 54 -0.15 -14.34 3.55
N ILE A 55 -0.61 -13.29 4.24
CA ILE A 55 -0.63 -11.93 3.68
C ILE A 55 0.40 -11.08 4.41
N ASN A 56 1.46 -10.70 3.71
CA ASN A 56 2.48 -9.81 4.25
C ASN A 56 2.16 -8.35 3.92
N ALA A 57 1.49 -7.66 4.85
CA ALA A 57 1.21 -6.22 4.81
C ALA A 57 2.17 -5.40 5.70
N ALA A 58 3.22 -6.04 6.27
CA ALA A 58 4.25 -5.39 7.06
C ALA A 58 5.45 -5.00 6.19
N ALA A 59 6.02 -3.83 6.45
CA ALA A 59 7.21 -3.34 5.75
C ALA A 59 7.83 -2.16 6.54
N PHE A 60 9.11 -1.87 6.30
CA PHE A 60 9.74 -0.62 6.70
C PHE A 60 9.46 0.44 5.64
N THR A 61 8.48 1.34 5.90
CA THR A 61 7.89 2.25 4.91
C THR A 61 8.32 3.71 5.04
N ASN A 62 9.16 4.06 6.03
CA ASN A 62 9.69 5.41 6.12
C ASN A 62 10.77 5.60 5.04
N VAL A 63 10.39 6.26 3.96
CA VAL A 63 11.21 6.40 2.75
C VAL A 63 12.54 7.07 3.03
N ASP A 64 12.57 8.13 3.88
CA ASP A 64 13.80 8.84 4.24
C ASP A 64 14.67 8.02 5.21
N ALA A 65 14.07 7.34 6.17
CA ALA A 65 14.81 6.45 7.06
C ALA A 65 15.43 5.24 6.33
N CYS A 66 14.83 4.77 5.24
CA CYS A 66 15.43 3.71 4.43
C CYS A 66 16.76 4.12 3.79
N GLU A 67 16.97 5.42 3.51
CA GLU A 67 18.28 5.90 3.00
C GLU A 67 19.39 5.82 4.07
N THR A 68 19.05 6.05 5.33
CA THR A 68 19.99 6.07 6.45
C THR A 68 20.12 4.73 7.17
N GLU A 69 19.09 3.90 7.12
CA GLU A 69 19.01 2.56 7.72
C GLU A 69 18.90 1.48 6.63
N ARG A 70 19.77 1.55 5.62
CA ARG A 70 19.66 0.75 4.39
C ARG A 70 19.65 -0.77 4.67
N ASP A 71 20.57 -1.24 5.52
CA ASP A 71 20.66 -2.67 5.88
C ASP A 71 19.34 -3.15 6.52
N ARG A 72 18.78 -2.37 7.44
CA ARG A 72 17.48 -2.66 8.04
C ARG A 72 16.34 -2.65 7.01
N ALA A 73 16.37 -1.73 6.06
CA ALA A 73 15.37 -1.69 5.00
C ALA A 73 15.42 -2.96 4.14
N PHE A 74 16.61 -3.43 3.77
CA PHE A 74 16.76 -4.66 2.99
C PHE A 74 16.41 -5.91 3.81
N LEU A 75 16.80 -5.97 5.09
CA LEU A 75 16.44 -7.08 5.98
C LEU A 75 14.92 -7.23 6.06
N ILE A 76 14.18 -6.14 6.35
CA ILE A 76 12.72 -6.18 6.54
C ILE A 76 11.95 -6.27 5.22
N ASN A 77 12.40 -5.54 4.17
CA ASN A 77 11.64 -5.42 2.93
C ASN A 77 12.04 -6.44 1.86
N ALA A 78 13.20 -7.10 1.99
CA ALA A 78 13.71 -8.05 1.01
C ALA A 78 13.96 -9.45 1.58
N GLU A 79 14.76 -9.58 2.64
CA GLU A 79 15.12 -10.89 3.18
C GLU A 79 13.93 -11.56 3.88
N ALA A 80 13.24 -10.84 4.75
CA ALA A 80 12.07 -11.38 5.44
C ALA A 80 10.98 -11.87 4.47
N PRO A 81 10.58 -11.14 3.42
CA PRO A 81 9.67 -11.67 2.39
C PRO A 81 10.16 -12.94 1.69
N GLY A 82 11.46 -13.08 1.45
CA GLY A 82 12.04 -14.32 0.92
C GLY A 82 11.83 -15.51 1.87
N VAL A 83 12.15 -15.30 3.16
CA VAL A 83 11.90 -16.32 4.21
C VAL A 83 10.43 -16.69 4.32
N LEU A 84 9.51 -15.69 4.22
CA LEU A 84 8.06 -15.97 4.21
C LEU A 84 7.64 -16.81 3.01
N ALA A 85 8.21 -16.57 1.85
CA ALA A 85 7.92 -17.35 0.65
C ALA A 85 8.39 -18.81 0.79
N GLU A 86 9.60 -19.02 1.35
CA GLU A 86 10.11 -20.37 1.67
C GLU A 86 9.17 -21.11 2.62
N ILE A 87 8.73 -20.47 3.73
CA ILE A 87 7.79 -21.07 4.69
C ILE A 87 6.45 -21.41 4.01
N CYS A 88 5.96 -20.54 3.12
CA CYS A 88 4.72 -20.81 2.39
C CYS A 88 4.87 -22.04 1.47
N ASN A 89 5.99 -22.22 0.81
CA ASN A 89 6.28 -23.40 -0.01
C ASN A 89 6.33 -24.68 0.81
N GLU A 90 7.02 -24.68 1.95
CA GLU A 90 7.07 -25.82 2.88
C GLU A 90 5.69 -26.23 3.37
N LYS A 91 4.74 -25.29 3.44
CA LYS A 91 3.37 -25.51 3.93
C LYS A 91 2.32 -25.72 2.84
N ASP A 92 2.71 -25.68 1.58
CA ASP A 92 1.79 -25.67 0.44
C ASP A 92 0.76 -24.53 0.54
N ALA A 93 1.17 -23.36 1.07
CA ALA A 93 0.36 -22.17 1.26
C ALA A 93 0.72 -21.06 0.26
N LYS A 94 -0.22 -20.16 -0.01
CA LYS A 94 0.01 -19.00 -0.89
C LYS A 94 0.51 -17.80 -0.11
N LEU A 95 1.59 -17.18 -0.58
CA LEU A 95 2.02 -15.86 -0.12
C LEU A 95 1.42 -14.75 -0.99
N ILE A 96 0.83 -13.74 -0.34
CA ILE A 96 0.47 -12.45 -0.95
C ILE A 96 1.33 -11.38 -0.30
N HIS A 97 2.28 -10.82 -1.06
CA HIS A 97 3.22 -9.81 -0.58
C HIS A 97 2.90 -8.42 -1.11
N PHE A 98 2.68 -7.45 -0.23
CA PHE A 98 2.45 -6.07 -0.65
C PHE A 98 3.76 -5.34 -0.96
N SER A 99 3.82 -4.77 -2.17
CA SER A 99 4.89 -3.92 -2.68
C SER A 99 4.38 -2.50 -2.95
N THR A 100 5.10 -1.71 -3.76
CA THR A 100 4.91 -0.27 -3.90
C THR A 100 5.12 0.21 -5.33
N ASP A 101 4.51 1.34 -5.66
CA ASP A 101 4.78 2.13 -6.87
C ASP A 101 6.21 2.73 -6.91
N TYR A 102 6.93 2.77 -5.77
CA TYR A 102 8.31 3.27 -5.68
C TYR A 102 9.36 2.33 -6.32
N VAL A 103 8.96 1.19 -6.84
CA VAL A 103 9.81 0.34 -7.67
C VAL A 103 10.09 0.97 -9.04
N PHE A 104 9.35 2.02 -9.42
CA PHE A 104 9.51 2.75 -10.67
C PHE A 104 10.24 4.09 -10.48
N ASP A 105 10.96 4.56 -11.53
CA ASP A 105 11.72 5.82 -11.52
C ASP A 105 10.85 7.08 -11.59
N GLY A 106 9.64 6.96 -12.13
CA GLY A 106 8.73 8.08 -12.32
C GLY A 106 8.97 8.90 -13.59
N GLU A 107 9.72 8.39 -14.56
CA GLU A 107 10.03 9.09 -15.82
C GLU A 107 8.97 8.85 -16.92
N LYS A 108 8.25 7.72 -16.84
CA LYS A 108 7.14 7.40 -17.74
C LYS A 108 5.99 8.39 -17.56
N ARG A 109 5.43 8.90 -18.66
CA ARG A 109 4.29 9.86 -18.66
C ARG A 109 2.93 9.19 -18.86
N ALA A 110 2.88 7.87 -18.79
CA ALA A 110 1.70 7.03 -18.85
C ALA A 110 1.65 6.11 -17.64
N PRO A 111 0.49 5.56 -17.24
CA PRO A 111 0.41 4.60 -16.14
C PRO A 111 1.37 3.42 -16.35
N TYR A 112 2.06 3.02 -15.28
CA TYR A 112 2.91 1.84 -15.28
C TYR A 112 2.05 0.58 -15.30
N ILE A 113 2.41 -0.38 -16.14
CA ILE A 113 1.87 -1.73 -16.17
C ILE A 113 2.82 -2.70 -15.47
N GLU A 114 2.38 -3.90 -15.18
CA GLU A 114 3.14 -4.89 -14.43
C GLU A 114 4.42 -5.34 -15.15
N GLU A 115 4.40 -5.31 -16.48
CA GLU A 115 5.49 -5.68 -17.38
C GLU A 115 6.54 -4.57 -17.58
N ASP A 116 6.26 -3.33 -17.13
CA ASP A 116 7.23 -2.24 -17.20
C ASP A 116 8.46 -2.55 -16.34
N GLN A 117 9.61 -2.22 -16.85
CA GLN A 117 10.88 -2.44 -16.15
C GLN A 117 10.92 -1.58 -14.87
N ALA A 118 11.07 -2.25 -13.72
CA ALA A 118 11.29 -1.57 -12.45
C ALA A 118 12.70 -0.94 -12.42
N ASN A 119 12.77 0.33 -12.00
CA ASN A 119 14.00 1.11 -11.87
C ASN A 119 13.87 2.07 -10.67
N PRO A 120 13.98 1.56 -9.43
CA PRO A 120 13.77 2.39 -8.24
C PRO A 120 14.87 3.43 -8.07
N ILE A 121 14.50 4.60 -7.53
CA ILE A 121 15.40 5.75 -7.33
C ILE A 121 15.62 6.08 -5.83
N SER A 122 15.23 5.19 -4.94
CA SER A 122 15.38 5.31 -3.48
C SER A 122 15.65 3.96 -2.84
N ALA A 123 16.33 3.95 -1.68
CA ALA A 123 16.60 2.73 -0.91
C ALA A 123 15.31 1.98 -0.53
N TYR A 124 14.23 2.70 -0.24
CA TYR A 124 12.91 2.10 -0.03
C TYR A 124 12.45 1.30 -1.27
N GLY A 125 12.45 1.93 -2.44
CA GLY A 125 12.05 1.27 -3.69
C GLY A 125 12.94 0.09 -4.04
N GLU A 126 14.28 0.23 -3.87
CA GLU A 126 15.25 -0.84 -4.11
C GLU A 126 15.03 -2.05 -3.18
N SER A 127 14.83 -1.80 -1.86
CA SER A 127 14.57 -2.87 -0.90
C SER A 127 13.25 -3.59 -1.18
N LYS A 128 12.19 -2.86 -1.57
CA LYS A 128 10.92 -3.46 -1.96
C LYS A 128 11.02 -4.29 -3.23
N LEU A 129 11.73 -3.79 -4.25
CA LEU A 129 11.99 -4.54 -5.50
C LEU A 129 12.80 -5.82 -5.25
N ALA A 130 13.78 -5.76 -4.34
CA ALA A 130 14.53 -6.96 -3.93
C ALA A 130 13.60 -7.99 -3.28
N GLY A 131 12.66 -7.55 -2.43
CA GLY A 131 11.62 -8.41 -1.85
C GLY A 131 10.70 -9.05 -2.88
N GLU A 132 10.24 -8.29 -3.89
CA GLU A 132 9.47 -8.84 -5.01
C GLU A 132 10.23 -10.00 -5.68
N LYS A 133 11.51 -9.77 -5.98
CA LYS A 133 12.37 -10.78 -6.63
C LYS A 133 12.54 -12.03 -5.76
N ASN A 134 12.77 -11.88 -4.46
CA ASN A 134 12.92 -13.00 -3.54
C ASN A 134 11.63 -13.83 -3.44
N VAL A 135 10.47 -13.17 -3.38
CA VAL A 135 9.17 -13.84 -3.33
C VAL A 135 8.91 -14.63 -4.62
N LEU A 136 9.13 -14.01 -5.78
CA LEU A 136 8.88 -14.63 -7.09
C LEU A 136 9.89 -15.70 -7.46
N ALA A 137 11.12 -15.64 -6.92
CA ALA A 137 12.13 -16.68 -7.13
C ALA A 137 11.85 -17.95 -6.34
N ALA A 138 11.05 -17.89 -5.28
CA ALA A 138 10.75 -19.03 -4.42
C ALA A 138 9.77 -20.01 -5.09
N GLU A 139 8.71 -19.51 -5.72
CA GLU A 139 7.72 -20.30 -6.49
C GLU A 139 6.80 -19.41 -7.32
N ASP A 140 6.28 -19.91 -8.45
CA ASP A 140 5.39 -19.17 -9.37
C ASP A 140 3.98 -18.91 -8.80
N GLY A 141 3.56 -19.65 -7.75
CA GLY A 141 2.22 -19.53 -7.15
C GLY A 141 2.02 -18.29 -6.25
N HIS A 142 3.09 -17.60 -5.87
CA HIS A 142 3.02 -16.43 -4.99
C HIS A 142 2.59 -15.17 -5.72
N LEU A 143 1.92 -14.25 -5.01
CA LEU A 143 1.41 -13.00 -5.56
C LEU A 143 2.11 -11.79 -4.91
N VAL A 144 2.70 -10.94 -5.74
CA VAL A 144 3.17 -9.61 -5.37
C VAL A 144 2.13 -8.58 -5.77
N VAL A 145 1.68 -7.78 -4.81
CA VAL A 145 0.66 -6.74 -5.02
C VAL A 145 1.31 -5.37 -4.87
N ARG A 146 1.51 -4.64 -5.96
CA ARG A 146 1.97 -3.25 -5.91
C ARG A 146 0.79 -2.32 -5.64
N VAL A 147 0.95 -1.44 -4.66
CA VAL A 147 -0.03 -0.42 -4.27
C VAL A 147 0.61 0.96 -4.23
N SER A 148 -0.20 2.01 -4.28
CA SER A 148 0.28 3.39 -4.14
C SER A 148 -0.64 4.21 -3.24
N TRP A 149 -0.08 5.20 -2.52
CA TRP A 149 -0.78 6.18 -1.68
C TRP A 149 -1.94 5.59 -0.89
N VAL A 150 -1.68 4.47 -0.19
CA VAL A 150 -2.70 3.73 0.57
C VAL A 150 -3.28 4.60 1.68
N PHE A 151 -4.61 4.72 1.71
CA PHE A 151 -5.36 5.45 2.72
C PHE A 151 -6.50 4.63 3.30
N GLY A 152 -6.96 4.99 4.50
CA GLY A 152 -8.04 4.29 5.20
C GLY A 152 -8.11 4.67 6.68
N PRO A 153 -9.13 4.20 7.42
CA PRO A 153 -9.46 4.72 8.76
C PRO A 153 -8.51 4.26 9.86
N ASP A 154 -7.77 3.18 9.66
CA ASP A 154 -7.09 2.48 10.75
C ASP A 154 -5.79 3.17 11.22
N ARG A 155 -5.18 3.98 10.36
CA ARG A 155 -4.03 4.84 10.68
C ARG A 155 -4.11 6.12 9.86
N PRO A 156 -3.75 7.28 10.44
CA PRO A 156 -3.77 8.54 9.71
C PRO A 156 -2.94 8.48 8.42
N SER A 157 -3.48 8.99 7.33
CA SER A 157 -2.87 9.07 6.02
C SER A 157 -2.61 10.54 5.62
N PHE A 158 -2.12 10.76 4.40
CA PHE A 158 -1.91 12.11 3.88
C PHE A 158 -3.19 12.95 3.91
N ILE A 159 -4.34 12.41 3.47
CA ILE A 159 -5.59 13.18 3.47
C ILE A 159 -6.07 13.52 4.88
N ASP A 160 -5.86 12.65 5.86
CA ASP A 160 -6.21 12.93 7.26
C ASP A 160 -5.39 14.10 7.82
N ALA A 161 -4.10 14.13 7.49
CA ALA A 161 -3.23 15.24 7.87
C ALA A 161 -3.66 16.54 7.19
N MET A 162 -4.05 16.51 5.90
CA MET A 162 -4.51 17.68 5.17
C MET A 162 -5.85 18.19 5.68
N ILE A 163 -6.82 17.32 5.97
CA ILE A 163 -8.10 17.69 6.59
C ILE A 163 -7.88 18.34 7.96
N LYS A 164 -7.05 17.73 8.80
CA LYS A 164 -6.70 18.27 10.12
C LYS A 164 -6.07 19.67 10.02
N ARG A 165 -5.11 19.84 9.10
CA ARG A 165 -4.51 21.17 8.85
C ARG A 165 -5.55 22.17 8.36
N ALA A 166 -6.42 21.79 7.42
CA ALA A 166 -7.47 22.67 6.91
C ALA A 166 -8.51 23.10 7.97
N GLN A 167 -8.70 22.31 9.02
CA GLN A 167 -9.53 22.69 10.18
C GLN A 167 -8.82 23.70 11.09
N GLN A 168 -7.49 23.72 11.12
CA GLN A 168 -6.68 24.53 12.03
C GLN A 168 -6.17 25.82 11.37
N ASP A 169 -5.75 25.74 10.10
CA ASP A 169 -5.05 26.77 9.37
C ASP A 169 -5.93 27.36 8.25
N GLU A 170 -5.75 28.66 7.95
CA GLU A 170 -6.44 29.33 6.83
C GLU A 170 -5.81 29.02 5.47
N LYS A 171 -4.55 28.61 5.46
CA LYS A 171 -3.77 28.28 4.24
C LYS A 171 -3.07 26.96 4.42
N ILE A 172 -3.20 26.11 3.43
CA ILE A 172 -2.49 24.84 3.32
C ILE A 172 -2.01 24.63 1.88
N ASP A 173 -0.88 23.99 1.73
CA ASP A 173 -0.27 23.71 0.45
C ASP A 173 0.09 22.24 0.31
N ALA A 174 0.09 21.72 -0.93
CA ALA A 174 0.52 20.38 -1.28
C ALA A 174 1.20 20.34 -2.65
N ILE A 175 1.99 19.29 -2.91
CA ILE A 175 2.77 19.12 -4.13
C ILE A 175 1.85 18.91 -5.34
N SER A 176 2.02 19.73 -6.37
CA SER A 176 1.17 19.77 -7.58
C SER A 176 1.78 19.06 -8.80
N ASP A 177 3.06 18.71 -8.76
CA ASP A 177 3.81 18.13 -9.88
C ASP A 177 4.31 16.69 -9.62
N LYS A 178 3.82 16.03 -8.57
CA LYS A 178 4.00 14.58 -8.31
C LYS A 178 2.67 13.88 -8.44
N PHE A 179 2.62 12.82 -9.27
CA PHE A 179 1.40 12.11 -9.62
C PHE A 179 1.46 10.63 -9.24
N SER A 180 0.37 10.12 -8.67
CA SER A 180 0.12 8.70 -8.45
C SER A 180 -1.39 8.44 -8.33
N THR A 181 -1.77 7.29 -7.76
CA THR A 181 -3.18 6.95 -7.53
C THR A 181 -3.42 6.67 -6.05
N PRO A 182 -4.28 7.42 -5.35
CA PRO A 182 -4.71 7.03 -4.01
C PRO A 182 -5.45 5.70 -4.04
N THR A 183 -5.11 4.79 -3.12
CA THR A 183 -5.71 3.46 -3.06
C THR A 183 -6.32 3.19 -1.69
N TYR A 184 -7.62 2.94 -1.65
CA TYR A 184 -8.37 2.76 -0.42
C TYR A 184 -8.20 1.34 0.13
N THR A 185 -7.85 1.19 1.41
CA THR A 185 -7.64 -0.10 2.07
C THR A 185 -8.87 -1.03 2.00
N HIS A 186 -10.08 -0.47 2.05
CA HIS A 186 -11.31 -1.23 1.91
C HIS A 186 -11.46 -1.82 0.50
N ASP A 187 -11.06 -1.08 -0.54
CA ASP A 187 -11.07 -1.58 -1.91
C ASP A 187 -10.01 -2.66 -2.10
N ILE A 188 -8.78 -2.47 -1.57
CA ILE A 188 -7.73 -3.51 -1.59
C ILE A 188 -8.24 -4.80 -0.95
N ALA A 189 -8.87 -4.73 0.23
CA ALA A 189 -9.40 -5.90 0.92
C ALA A 189 -10.51 -6.63 0.12
N ARG A 190 -11.27 -5.90 -0.71
CA ARG A 190 -12.28 -6.48 -1.61
C ARG A 190 -11.69 -7.11 -2.87
N MET A 191 -10.55 -6.60 -3.30
CA MET A 191 -9.86 -7.10 -4.50
C MET A 191 -9.12 -8.42 -4.26
N LEU A 192 -8.68 -8.71 -3.02
CA LEU A 192 -7.80 -9.84 -2.71
C LEU A 192 -8.43 -11.23 -2.78
N PRO A 193 -9.68 -11.49 -2.32
CA PRO A 193 -10.17 -12.86 -2.09
C PRO A 193 -10.15 -13.76 -3.32
N GLN A 194 -10.31 -13.22 -4.51
CA GLN A 194 -10.27 -13.98 -5.75
C GLN A 194 -8.88 -14.56 -6.10
N PHE A 195 -7.84 -14.08 -5.41
CA PHE A 195 -6.45 -14.54 -5.59
C PHE A 195 -5.97 -15.43 -4.45
N PHE A 196 -6.83 -15.86 -3.54
CA PHE A 196 -6.43 -16.72 -2.40
C PHE A 196 -6.15 -18.17 -2.82
N ASP A 197 -6.76 -18.65 -3.89
CA ASP A 197 -6.51 -19.99 -4.39
C ASP A 197 -5.11 -20.07 -5.03
N ARG A 198 -4.34 -21.12 -4.69
CA ARG A 198 -3.05 -21.42 -5.34
C ARG A 198 -3.18 -21.74 -6.82
N GLY A 199 -4.33 -22.27 -7.25
CA GLY A 199 -4.61 -22.53 -8.66
C GLY A 199 -4.76 -21.27 -9.51
N VAL A 200 -4.89 -20.08 -8.88
CA VAL A 200 -4.86 -18.80 -9.58
C VAL A 200 -3.41 -18.39 -9.80
N GLU A 201 -3.09 -18.00 -11.02
CA GLU A 201 -1.75 -17.55 -11.44
C GLU A 201 -1.16 -16.53 -10.45
N GLY A 202 0.10 -16.75 -10.08
CA GLY A 202 0.88 -15.83 -9.24
C GLY A 202 1.47 -14.67 -10.05
N GLY A 203 2.59 -14.12 -9.58
CA GLY A 203 3.30 -13.05 -10.26
C GLY A 203 3.00 -11.66 -9.69
N ILE A 204 2.99 -10.62 -10.53
CA ILE A 204 2.81 -9.23 -10.12
C ILE A 204 1.46 -8.71 -10.58
N LEU A 205 0.74 -8.04 -9.66
CA LEU A 205 -0.48 -7.29 -9.95
C LEU A 205 -0.44 -5.89 -9.33
N HIS A 206 -1.04 -4.93 -10.02
CA HIS A 206 -1.27 -3.59 -9.51
C HIS A 206 -2.67 -3.47 -8.91
N PHE A 207 -2.73 -3.21 -7.60
CA PHE A 207 -3.99 -2.89 -6.93
C PHE A 207 -4.06 -1.38 -6.68
N ALA A 208 -4.81 -0.70 -7.52
CA ALA A 208 -5.01 0.74 -7.46
C ALA A 208 -6.47 1.08 -7.78
N ASN A 209 -7.00 2.13 -7.16
CA ASN A 209 -8.23 2.74 -7.65
C ASN A 209 -7.98 3.34 -9.04
N ALA A 210 -9.02 3.54 -9.85
CA ALA A 210 -8.86 4.07 -11.19
C ALA A 210 -8.55 5.58 -11.19
N GLY A 211 -7.75 6.03 -12.18
CA GLY A 211 -7.38 7.42 -12.40
C GLY A 211 -6.07 7.82 -11.75
N LYS A 212 -5.78 9.12 -11.77
CA LYS A 212 -4.56 9.72 -11.20
C LYS A 212 -4.85 11.09 -10.62
N CYS A 213 -3.98 11.54 -9.72
CA CYS A 213 -3.97 12.91 -9.24
C CYS A 213 -2.58 13.32 -8.73
N SER A 214 -2.36 14.61 -8.56
CA SER A 214 -1.28 15.14 -7.74
C SER A 214 -1.67 15.12 -6.25
N TRP A 215 -0.71 15.36 -5.35
CA TRP A 215 -1.06 15.51 -3.93
C TRP A 215 -1.95 16.71 -3.68
N GLN A 216 -1.77 17.79 -4.44
CA GLN A 216 -2.65 18.98 -4.37
C GLN A 216 -4.08 18.64 -4.77
N GLU A 217 -4.28 17.98 -5.91
CA GLU A 217 -5.61 17.55 -6.37
C GLU A 217 -6.26 16.55 -5.40
N TYR A 218 -5.45 15.65 -4.82
CA TYR A 218 -5.92 14.69 -3.83
C TYR A 218 -6.41 15.37 -2.56
N ALA A 219 -5.62 16.32 -2.02
CA ALA A 219 -6.00 17.11 -0.86
C ALA A 219 -7.24 17.98 -1.16
N GLN A 220 -7.26 18.69 -2.31
CA GLN A 220 -8.39 19.55 -2.70
C GLN A 220 -9.70 18.75 -2.77
N TRP A 221 -9.67 17.57 -3.41
CA TRP A 221 -10.86 16.72 -3.51
C TRP A 221 -11.34 16.25 -2.12
N ALA A 222 -10.43 15.92 -1.21
CA ALA A 222 -10.80 15.57 0.16
C ALA A 222 -11.46 16.74 0.90
N LEU A 223 -10.98 17.97 0.72
CA LEU A 223 -11.59 19.16 1.30
C LEU A 223 -12.97 19.44 0.68
N ASP A 224 -13.13 19.25 -0.62
CA ASP A 224 -14.43 19.40 -1.29
C ASP A 224 -15.46 18.41 -0.75
N CYS A 225 -15.07 17.13 -0.59
CA CYS A 225 -15.92 16.11 0.06
C CYS A 225 -16.26 16.47 1.51
N CYS A 226 -15.29 17.01 2.28
CA CYS A 226 -15.54 17.48 3.64
C CYS A 226 -16.56 18.62 3.69
N ARG A 227 -16.44 19.60 2.78
CA ARG A 227 -17.38 20.71 2.67
C ARG A 227 -18.80 20.22 2.36
N ASP A 228 -18.92 19.30 1.37
CA ASP A 228 -20.20 18.73 0.96
C ASP A 228 -20.85 17.89 2.08
N ALA A 229 -20.01 17.30 2.96
CA ALA A 229 -20.44 16.61 4.19
C ALA A 229 -20.70 17.54 5.37
N GLY A 230 -20.60 18.87 5.22
CA GLY A 230 -20.84 19.86 6.27
C GLY A 230 -19.74 19.92 7.35
N ILE A 231 -18.54 19.41 7.07
CA ILE A 231 -17.40 19.43 8.00
C ILE A 231 -16.77 20.83 7.97
N PRO A 232 -16.63 21.52 9.12
CA PRO A 232 -16.07 22.86 9.16
C PRO A 232 -14.57 22.85 8.80
N LEU A 233 -14.20 23.73 7.87
CA LEU A 233 -12.82 23.93 7.43
C LEU A 233 -12.50 25.45 7.43
N LYS A 234 -11.31 25.83 7.91
CA LYS A 234 -10.76 27.18 7.77
C LYS A 234 -10.17 27.38 6.36
N ALA A 235 -9.28 26.47 5.95
CA ALA A 235 -8.79 26.44 4.55
C ALA A 235 -9.81 25.74 3.66
N ARG A 236 -10.19 26.38 2.54
CA ARG A 236 -11.10 25.82 1.53
C ARG A 236 -10.41 25.45 0.23
N THR A 237 -9.19 25.94 0.04
CA THR A 237 -8.37 25.70 -1.15
C THR A 237 -6.98 25.23 -0.72
N VAL A 238 -6.37 24.39 -1.57
CA VAL A 238 -5.02 23.85 -1.38
C VAL A 238 -4.10 24.55 -2.36
N GLY A 239 -3.12 25.31 -1.87
CA GLY A 239 -2.09 25.94 -2.69
C GLY A 239 -1.14 24.91 -3.32
N ALA A 240 -0.44 25.33 -4.38
CA ALA A 240 0.47 24.46 -5.13
C ALA A 240 1.91 24.66 -4.68
N LEU A 241 2.58 23.55 -4.31
CA LEU A 241 4.02 23.46 -4.13
C LEU A 241 4.63 22.64 -5.26
N LYS A 242 5.92 22.84 -5.52
CA LYS A 242 6.71 21.97 -6.38
C LYS A 242 7.45 20.90 -5.58
N LEU A 243 7.62 19.72 -6.16
CA LEU A 243 8.41 18.66 -5.53
C LEU A 243 9.84 19.13 -5.22
N SER A 244 10.42 19.98 -6.09
CA SER A 244 11.75 20.56 -5.92
C SER A 244 11.90 21.51 -4.73
N GLU A 245 10.79 22.01 -4.16
CA GLU A 245 10.78 22.86 -2.97
C GLU A 245 10.89 22.05 -1.67
N MET A 246 10.80 20.71 -1.74
CA MET A 246 10.90 19.80 -0.59
C MET A 246 12.36 19.49 -0.24
N THR A 247 13.09 20.50 0.20
CA THR A 247 14.54 20.45 0.46
C THR A 247 14.94 19.62 1.70
N ASN A 248 13.99 19.31 2.57
CA ASN A 248 14.20 18.53 3.79
C ASN A 248 14.03 17.02 3.59
N TRP A 249 13.69 16.55 2.41
CA TRP A 249 13.61 15.12 2.09
C TRP A 249 14.98 14.57 1.69
N VAL A 250 15.36 13.46 2.31
CA VAL A 250 16.63 12.77 2.04
C VAL A 250 16.51 11.91 0.79
N ALA A 251 15.45 11.10 0.72
CA ALA A 251 15.24 10.19 -0.38
C ALA A 251 14.61 10.89 -1.60
N ARG A 252 14.99 10.45 -2.79
CA ARG A 252 14.32 10.85 -4.03
C ARG A 252 12.94 10.22 -4.13
N ARG A 253 11.97 10.94 -4.70
CA ARG A 253 10.61 10.43 -4.93
C ARG A 253 10.31 10.44 -6.42
N PRO A 254 9.71 9.37 -6.98
CA PRO A 254 9.28 9.35 -8.38
C PRO A 254 8.24 10.45 -8.62
N VAL A 255 8.41 11.20 -9.72
CA VAL A 255 7.49 12.30 -10.09
C VAL A 255 6.15 11.75 -10.59
N TYR A 256 6.19 10.66 -11.32
CA TYR A 256 5.00 10.01 -11.87
C TYR A 256 5.05 8.51 -11.57
N SER A 257 4.22 8.03 -10.68
CA SER A 257 4.18 6.61 -10.27
C SER A 257 2.76 6.02 -10.31
N VAL A 258 1.97 6.48 -11.27
CA VAL A 258 0.59 5.99 -11.48
C VAL A 258 0.62 4.54 -11.91
N LEU A 259 -0.06 3.67 -11.18
CA LEU A 259 -0.21 2.26 -11.50
C LEU A 259 -1.45 2.03 -12.37
N SER A 260 -1.33 1.22 -13.41
CA SER A 260 -2.45 0.76 -14.23
C SER A 260 -3.18 -0.39 -13.54
N PRO A 261 -4.49 -0.33 -13.32
CA PRO A 261 -5.25 -1.44 -12.76
C PRO A 261 -5.84 -2.36 -13.86
N VAL A 262 -5.39 -2.27 -15.11
CA VAL A 262 -6.00 -2.96 -16.27
C VAL A 262 -5.87 -4.47 -16.13
N LYS A 263 -4.70 -4.99 -15.82
CA LYS A 263 -4.46 -6.44 -15.63
C LYS A 263 -5.34 -7.01 -14.52
N TYR A 264 -5.46 -6.29 -13.39
CA TYR A 264 -6.43 -6.67 -12.35
C TYR A 264 -7.87 -6.75 -12.92
N ALA A 265 -8.32 -5.73 -13.66
CA ALA A 265 -9.66 -5.68 -14.21
C ALA A 265 -9.94 -6.83 -15.20
N GLU A 266 -8.96 -7.18 -16.03
CA GLU A 266 -9.04 -8.30 -16.96
C GLU A 266 -9.16 -9.65 -16.25
N LEU A 267 -8.33 -9.89 -15.22
CA LEU A 267 -8.34 -11.14 -14.45
C LEU A 267 -9.58 -11.28 -13.56
N SER A 268 -10.06 -10.18 -12.97
CA SER A 268 -11.19 -10.19 -12.04
C SER A 268 -12.55 -10.02 -12.71
N GLY A 269 -12.59 -9.56 -13.97
CA GLY A 269 -13.82 -9.14 -14.64
C GLY A 269 -14.45 -7.87 -14.06
N THR A 270 -13.76 -7.14 -13.15
CA THR A 270 -14.31 -5.97 -12.47
C THR A 270 -13.28 -4.84 -12.43
N ALA A 271 -13.61 -3.70 -13.03
CA ALA A 271 -12.76 -2.52 -12.95
C ALA A 271 -12.79 -1.90 -11.53
N PRO A 272 -11.64 -1.52 -10.95
CA PRO A 272 -11.63 -0.75 -9.72
C PRO A 272 -12.34 0.60 -9.90
N ARG A 273 -13.06 1.05 -8.86
CA ARG A 273 -13.71 2.36 -8.89
C ARG A 273 -12.71 3.51 -8.93
N ALA A 274 -13.15 4.70 -9.34
CA ALA A 274 -12.31 5.88 -9.38
C ALA A 274 -11.82 6.27 -7.96
N TRP A 275 -10.59 6.78 -7.86
CA TRP A 275 -10.02 7.25 -6.58
C TRP A 275 -10.88 8.34 -5.92
N ARG A 276 -11.57 9.16 -6.72
CA ARG A 276 -12.47 10.21 -6.21
C ARG A 276 -13.67 9.62 -5.48
N GLU A 277 -14.25 8.56 -6.01
CA GLU A 277 -15.35 7.83 -5.37
C GLU A 277 -14.90 7.16 -4.07
N ALA A 278 -13.69 6.59 -4.09
CA ALA A 278 -13.10 5.97 -2.90
C ALA A 278 -12.86 6.99 -1.77
N VAL A 279 -12.36 8.19 -2.11
CA VAL A 279 -12.17 9.28 -1.14
C VAL A 279 -13.51 9.80 -0.62
N ALA A 280 -14.50 10.01 -1.49
CA ALA A 280 -15.83 10.47 -1.07
C ALA A 280 -16.49 9.47 -0.12
N ASP A 281 -16.41 8.17 -0.42
CA ASP A 281 -16.90 7.09 0.46
C ASP A 281 -16.18 7.12 1.82
N TYR A 282 -14.85 7.27 1.83
CA TYR A 282 -14.05 7.39 3.05
C TYR A 282 -14.50 8.57 3.93
N ILE A 283 -14.62 9.77 3.34
CA ILE A 283 -15.04 10.98 4.07
C ILE A 283 -16.45 10.80 4.61
N THR A 284 -17.37 10.29 3.82
CA THR A 284 -18.76 10.05 4.26
C THR A 284 -18.84 9.07 5.42
N ARG A 285 -18.05 8.00 5.40
CA ARG A 285 -18.09 6.97 6.46
C ARG A 285 -17.43 7.37 7.76
N PHE A 286 -16.33 8.12 7.69
CA PHE A 286 -15.46 8.33 8.86
C PHE A 286 -15.35 9.77 9.34
N TYR A 287 -15.80 10.74 8.55
CA TYR A 287 -15.74 12.16 8.89
C TYR A 287 -17.11 12.81 9.03
N SER A 288 -18.15 12.32 8.32
CA SER A 288 -19.51 12.83 8.53
C SER A 288 -19.97 12.49 9.95
N LYS A 289 -20.46 13.48 10.69
CA LYS A 289 -21.12 13.24 11.98
C LYS A 289 -22.34 12.37 11.73
N LYS A 290 -22.42 11.23 12.43
CA LYS A 290 -23.66 10.48 12.58
C LYS A 290 -24.69 11.29 13.36
#